data_980fb70e7b4b9090f5edb69640702a1c
#
_entry.id   980fb70e7b4b9090f5edb69640702a1c
#
_cell.length_a   1.000
_cell.length_b   1.000
_cell.length_c   1.000
_cell.angle_alpha   90.00
_cell.angle_beta   90.00
_cell.angle_gamma   90.00
#
_symmetry.space_group_name_H-M   'P 1'
#
loop_
_entity.id
_entity.type
_entity.pdbx_description
1 polymer ?
#
loop_
_entity_poly.entity_id
_entity_poly.type
_entity_poly.pdbx_seq_one_letter_code
_entity_poly.pdbx_strand_id
1 'polypeptide(L)'
;MTDETFPGPEDLDAEIRDRRDRLLAAALPHVPFDGWTRRALDAGARDEGLTAADVAFAFPLGPGELVAHFGDWAARAMLAAVDAETLAALKVRERITRLVRVRLEVLAPHKEAVRRAAAFLAVPVNAPAGARSVARTADRIWAAAGDTATDLNWYSKRALLIGVLGSTTLYWLNDTSEEHAQTWGFLDRRIADVLKVGSVLGRVRSVPGSRIIAALPSPARFVRQFRSRRRAT
;
A
#
# COMPACT_ATOMS: atom_id res chain seq x y z
N MET A 1 -1.62 -15.16 45.11
CA MET A 1 -0.49 -14.77 44.28
C MET A 1 -0.97 -14.97 42.83
N THR A 2 -1.56 -13.92 42.27
CA THR A 2 -2.08 -13.91 40.89
C THR A 2 -0.89 -13.91 39.95
N ASP A 3 -0.80 -14.95 39.14
CA ASP A 3 0.21 -15.10 38.09
C ASP A 3 -0.09 -14.01 37.02
N GLU A 4 0.54 -12.85 37.16
CA GLU A 4 0.52 -11.80 36.12
C GLU A 4 1.43 -12.29 35.01
N THR A 5 0.86 -13.04 34.06
CA THR A 5 1.55 -13.37 32.82
C THR A 5 1.77 -12.08 32.02
N PHE A 6 3.00 -11.61 31.94
CA PHE A 6 3.35 -10.46 31.09
C PHE A 6 3.01 -10.80 29.62
N PRO A 7 2.37 -9.85 28.88
CA PRO A 7 2.05 -10.07 27.48
C PRO A 7 3.32 -10.34 26.68
N GLY A 8 3.24 -11.32 25.79
CA GLY A 8 4.32 -11.64 24.87
C GLY A 8 4.55 -10.54 23.83
N PRO A 9 5.68 -10.55 23.09
CA PRO A 9 5.94 -9.55 22.04
C PRO A 9 4.83 -9.46 20.98
N GLU A 10 4.21 -10.59 20.62
CA GLU A 10 3.11 -10.64 19.64
C GLU A 10 1.83 -10.00 20.19
N ASP A 11 1.56 -10.14 21.48
CA ASP A 11 0.41 -9.54 22.15
C ASP A 11 0.57 -8.01 22.23
N LEU A 12 1.79 -7.53 22.53
CA LEU A 12 2.13 -6.10 22.54
C LEU A 12 1.97 -5.49 21.14
N ASP A 13 2.43 -6.15 20.09
CA ASP A 13 2.29 -5.70 18.72
C ASP A 13 0.81 -5.64 18.30
N ALA A 14 0.00 -6.59 18.75
CA ALA A 14 -1.43 -6.61 18.51
C ALA A 14 -2.12 -5.44 19.25
N GLU A 15 -1.80 -5.21 20.52
CA GLU A 15 -2.36 -4.11 21.32
C GLU A 15 -2.01 -2.73 20.72
N ILE A 16 -0.75 -2.54 20.32
CA ILE A 16 -0.32 -1.31 19.64
C ILE A 16 -1.10 -1.11 18.34
N ARG A 17 -1.29 -2.17 17.57
CA ARG A 17 -2.03 -2.13 16.31
C ARG A 17 -3.49 -1.75 16.54
N ASP A 18 -4.16 -2.35 17.51
CA ASP A 18 -5.55 -2.08 17.85
C ASP A 18 -5.74 -0.64 18.32
N ARG A 19 -4.81 -0.12 19.11
CA ARG A 19 -4.80 1.28 19.54
C ARG A 19 -4.65 2.22 18.35
N ARG A 20 -3.75 1.90 17.42
CA ARG A 20 -3.56 2.66 16.18
C ARG A 20 -4.78 2.60 15.27
N ASP A 21 -5.44 1.46 15.16
CA ASP A 21 -6.65 1.29 14.36
C ASP A 21 -7.83 2.10 14.94
N ARG A 22 -7.99 2.12 16.27
CA ARG A 22 -9.00 2.98 16.94
C ARG A 22 -8.73 4.46 16.70
N LEU A 23 -7.50 4.92 16.92
CA LEU A 23 -7.12 6.31 16.65
C LEU A 23 -7.29 6.70 15.17
N LEU A 24 -6.98 5.80 14.25
CA LEU A 24 -7.23 6.00 12.83
C LEU A 24 -8.73 6.16 12.55
N ALA A 25 -9.56 5.24 13.06
CA ALA A 25 -11.01 5.27 12.86
C ALA A 25 -11.61 6.59 13.37
N ALA A 26 -11.18 7.05 14.55
CA ALA A 26 -11.61 8.31 15.14
C ALA A 26 -11.10 9.55 14.38
N ALA A 27 -9.90 9.49 13.79
CA ALA A 27 -9.35 10.61 13.01
C ALA A 27 -9.98 10.73 11.60
N LEU A 28 -10.42 9.62 11.00
CA LEU A 28 -10.95 9.59 9.64
C LEU A 28 -12.09 10.58 9.36
N PRO A 29 -13.08 10.82 10.26
CA PRO A 29 -14.12 11.84 10.07
C PRO A 29 -13.58 13.27 10.00
N HIS A 30 -12.45 13.56 10.64
CA HIS A 30 -11.83 14.88 10.67
C HIS A 30 -10.94 15.13 9.43
N VAL A 31 -10.39 14.07 8.82
CA VAL A 31 -9.49 14.19 7.67
C VAL A 31 -10.09 14.97 6.49
N PRO A 32 -11.38 14.84 6.12
CA PRO A 32 -11.98 15.65 5.05
C PRO A 32 -11.90 17.16 5.27
N PHE A 33 -11.80 17.64 6.49
CA PHE A 33 -11.76 19.04 6.86
C PHE A 33 -10.32 19.51 7.17
N ASP A 34 -9.65 18.80 8.05
CA ASP A 34 -8.34 19.18 8.58
C ASP A 34 -7.17 18.56 7.79
N GLY A 35 -7.44 17.63 6.87
CA GLY A 35 -6.39 16.88 6.16
C GLY A 35 -5.68 15.87 7.07
N TRP A 36 -4.63 15.25 6.54
CA TRP A 36 -3.74 14.37 7.30
C TRP A 36 -2.78 15.20 8.14
N THR A 37 -3.28 15.73 9.25
CA THR A 37 -2.55 16.65 10.13
C THR A 37 -2.61 16.17 11.59
N ARG A 38 -1.75 16.75 12.41
CA ARG A 38 -1.81 16.55 13.86
C ARG A 38 -3.18 16.97 14.43
N ARG A 39 -3.78 18.02 13.88
CA ARG A 39 -5.09 18.53 14.31
C ARG A 39 -6.20 17.47 14.13
N ALA A 40 -6.25 16.80 12.97
CA ALA A 40 -7.21 15.72 12.73
C ALA A 40 -7.00 14.55 13.71
N LEU A 41 -5.75 14.19 13.97
CA LEU A 41 -5.41 13.13 14.91
C LEU A 41 -5.78 13.48 16.36
N ASP A 42 -5.47 14.70 16.80
CA ASP A 42 -5.82 15.19 18.14
C ASP A 42 -7.35 15.36 18.32
N ALA A 43 -8.08 15.68 17.23
CA ALA A 43 -9.54 15.72 17.25
C ALA A 43 -10.12 14.31 17.45
N GLY A 44 -9.70 13.33 16.66
CA GLY A 44 -10.12 11.95 16.82
C GLY A 44 -9.75 11.36 18.19
N ALA A 45 -8.56 11.68 18.72
CA ALA A 45 -8.16 11.26 20.05
C ALA A 45 -9.11 11.79 21.14
N ARG A 46 -9.54 13.05 21.04
CA ARG A 46 -10.51 13.65 21.98
C ARG A 46 -11.88 12.97 21.90
N ASP A 47 -12.32 12.60 20.70
CA ASP A 47 -13.58 11.89 20.51
C ASP A 47 -13.58 10.51 21.19
N GLU A 48 -12.42 9.86 21.25
CA GLU A 48 -12.19 8.57 21.93
C GLU A 48 -11.79 8.73 23.42
N GLY A 49 -11.72 9.94 23.94
CA GLY A 49 -11.28 10.20 25.32
C GLY A 49 -9.79 9.91 25.55
N LEU A 50 -8.99 9.89 24.50
CA LEU A 50 -7.55 9.62 24.56
C LEU A 50 -6.75 10.91 24.76
N THR A 51 -5.59 10.77 25.40
CA THR A 51 -4.69 11.89 25.73
C THR A 51 -3.69 12.18 24.62
N ALA A 52 -3.04 13.34 24.69
CA ALA A 52 -1.92 13.67 23.81
C ALA A 52 -0.74 12.68 23.96
N ALA A 53 -0.57 12.06 25.13
CA ALA A 53 0.43 11.04 25.36
C ALA A 53 0.10 9.74 24.60
N ASP A 54 -1.17 9.34 24.56
CA ASP A 54 -1.62 8.18 23.79
C ASP A 54 -1.38 8.39 22.30
N VAL A 55 -1.65 9.59 21.79
CA VAL A 55 -1.37 9.96 20.40
C VAL A 55 0.13 9.92 20.10
N ALA A 56 0.97 10.49 20.99
CA ALA A 56 2.41 10.48 20.81
C ALA A 56 3.01 9.07 20.88
N PHE A 57 2.44 8.19 21.70
CA PHE A 57 2.83 6.78 21.76
C PHE A 57 2.43 6.03 20.49
N ALA A 58 1.20 6.20 20.01
CA ALA A 58 0.69 5.48 18.85
C ALA A 58 1.34 5.97 17.53
N PHE A 59 1.54 7.28 17.38
CA PHE A 59 2.07 7.91 16.16
C PHE A 59 3.20 8.90 16.46
N PRO A 60 4.36 8.42 16.95
CA PRO A 60 5.50 9.28 17.35
C PRO A 60 6.06 10.10 16.18
N LEU A 61 5.95 9.61 14.95
CA LEU A 61 6.39 10.32 13.75
C LEU A 61 5.29 11.20 13.12
N GLY A 62 4.12 11.28 13.77
CA GLY A 62 3.03 12.17 13.41
C GLY A 62 2.25 11.79 12.16
N PRO A 63 1.74 12.78 11.40
CA PRO A 63 0.76 12.57 10.32
C PRO A 63 1.22 11.63 9.22
N GLY A 64 2.51 11.63 8.87
CA GLY A 64 3.06 10.73 7.85
C GLY A 64 2.94 9.26 8.24
N GLU A 65 3.07 8.96 9.52
CA GLU A 65 2.89 7.62 10.06
C GLU A 65 1.42 7.21 10.08
N LEU A 66 0.51 8.14 10.40
CA LEU A 66 -0.93 7.92 10.33
C LEU A 66 -1.39 7.58 8.89
N VAL A 67 -0.91 8.31 7.88
CA VAL A 67 -1.19 8.01 6.47
C VAL A 67 -0.64 6.62 6.07
N ALA A 68 0.56 6.29 6.52
CA ALA A 68 1.14 4.97 6.27
C ALA A 68 0.31 3.85 6.92
N HIS A 69 -0.16 4.07 8.15
CA HIS A 69 -1.02 3.15 8.88
C HIS A 69 -2.39 2.98 8.20
N PHE A 70 -2.99 4.07 7.69
CA PHE A 70 -4.21 3.99 6.86
C PHE A 70 -4.04 3.09 5.64
N GLY A 71 -2.90 3.18 4.96
CA GLY A 71 -2.56 2.28 3.85
C GLY A 71 -2.46 0.81 4.27
N ASP A 72 -1.86 0.55 5.42
CA ASP A 72 -1.72 -0.80 6.00
C ASP A 72 -3.06 -1.35 6.51
N TRP A 73 -3.88 -0.53 7.17
CA TRP A 73 -5.25 -0.86 7.56
C TRP A 73 -6.09 -1.28 6.35
N ALA A 74 -6.10 -0.47 5.30
CA ALA A 74 -6.85 -0.78 4.08
C ALA A 74 -6.38 -2.07 3.41
N ALA A 75 -5.09 -2.42 3.51
CA ALA A 75 -4.58 -3.68 2.98
C ALA A 75 -5.01 -4.88 3.84
N ARG A 76 -5.08 -4.75 5.17
CA ARG A 76 -5.62 -5.78 6.06
C ARG A 76 -7.12 -5.97 5.85
N ALA A 77 -7.87 -4.88 5.79
CA ALA A 77 -9.31 -4.90 5.54
C ALA A 77 -9.65 -5.52 4.18
N MET A 78 -8.87 -5.23 3.15
CA MET A 78 -8.98 -5.89 1.84
C MET A 78 -8.84 -7.41 1.97
N LEU A 79 -7.82 -7.89 2.68
CA LEU A 79 -7.59 -9.34 2.85
C LEU A 79 -8.69 -10.00 3.68
N ALA A 80 -9.18 -9.31 4.72
CA ALA A 80 -10.28 -9.80 5.56
C ALA A 80 -11.63 -9.86 4.82
N ALA A 81 -11.82 -9.02 3.80
CA ALA A 81 -13.06 -8.95 3.01
C ALA A 81 -13.10 -9.97 1.85
N VAL A 82 -12.06 -10.78 1.67
CA VAL A 82 -12.01 -11.78 0.59
C VAL A 82 -11.95 -13.18 1.20
N ASP A 83 -12.90 -14.02 0.77
CA ASP A 83 -12.87 -15.44 1.11
C ASP A 83 -11.70 -16.14 0.39
N ALA A 84 -10.87 -16.85 1.17
CA ALA A 84 -9.65 -17.50 0.69
C ALA A 84 -9.93 -18.63 -0.30
N GLU A 85 -11.00 -19.40 -0.10
CA GLU A 85 -11.36 -20.52 -0.99
C GLU A 85 -11.85 -20.00 -2.34
N THR A 86 -12.75 -19.00 -2.31
CA THR A 86 -13.22 -18.32 -3.51
C THR A 86 -12.04 -17.70 -4.28
N LEU A 87 -11.10 -17.04 -3.58
CA LEU A 87 -9.93 -16.47 -4.22
C LEU A 87 -9.04 -17.55 -4.85
N ALA A 88 -8.83 -18.68 -4.16
CA ALA A 88 -8.00 -19.77 -4.64
C ALA A 88 -8.55 -20.47 -5.90
N ALA A 89 -9.87 -20.46 -6.10
CA ALA A 89 -10.51 -20.99 -7.29
C ALA A 89 -10.27 -20.15 -8.56
N LEU A 90 -9.92 -18.88 -8.42
CA LEU A 90 -9.67 -17.97 -9.53
C LEU A 90 -8.27 -18.13 -10.12
N LYS A 91 -8.10 -17.71 -11.39
CA LYS A 91 -6.77 -17.56 -11.99
C LYS A 91 -6.03 -16.38 -11.36
N VAL A 92 -4.70 -16.39 -11.37
CA VAL A 92 -3.86 -15.34 -10.77
C VAL A 92 -4.27 -13.92 -11.22
N ARG A 93 -4.57 -13.74 -12.51
CA ARG A 93 -5.07 -12.47 -13.05
C ARG A 93 -6.34 -12.01 -12.33
N GLU A 94 -7.32 -12.90 -12.22
CA GLU A 94 -8.62 -12.62 -11.63
C GLU A 94 -8.49 -12.35 -10.12
N ARG A 95 -7.59 -13.08 -9.44
CA ARG A 95 -7.25 -12.82 -8.03
C ARG A 95 -6.74 -11.40 -7.82
N ILE A 96 -5.79 -10.96 -8.65
CA ILE A 96 -5.23 -9.60 -8.56
C ILE A 96 -6.31 -8.56 -8.84
N THR A 97 -7.10 -8.74 -9.91
CA THR A 97 -8.22 -7.84 -10.23
C THR A 97 -9.21 -7.74 -9.07
N ARG A 98 -9.59 -8.89 -8.48
CA ARG A 98 -10.51 -8.94 -7.34
C ARG A 98 -9.94 -8.22 -6.12
N LEU A 99 -8.69 -8.46 -5.77
CA LEU A 99 -8.03 -7.81 -4.62
C LEU A 99 -7.93 -6.29 -4.79
N VAL A 100 -7.55 -5.81 -5.98
CA VAL A 100 -7.52 -4.36 -6.25
C VAL A 100 -8.91 -3.75 -6.15
N ARG A 101 -9.94 -4.43 -6.67
CA ARG A 101 -11.33 -3.99 -6.58
C ARG A 101 -11.80 -3.91 -5.12
N VAL A 102 -11.65 -5.00 -4.36
CA VAL A 102 -12.04 -5.06 -2.94
C VAL A 102 -11.34 -3.98 -2.13
N ARG A 103 -10.06 -3.70 -2.41
CA ARG A 103 -9.37 -2.60 -1.75
C ARG A 103 -10.06 -1.24 -1.96
N LEU A 104 -10.51 -0.94 -3.18
CA LEU A 104 -11.21 0.31 -3.47
C LEU A 104 -12.62 0.31 -2.89
N GLU A 105 -13.30 -0.83 -2.84
CA GLU A 105 -14.59 -1.01 -2.18
C GLU A 105 -14.48 -0.74 -0.67
N VAL A 106 -13.46 -1.27 0.00
CA VAL A 106 -13.15 -0.99 1.42
C VAL A 106 -12.85 0.49 1.67
N LEU A 107 -12.18 1.15 0.73
CA LEU A 107 -11.83 2.56 0.82
C LEU A 107 -12.98 3.51 0.42
N ALA A 108 -14.07 3.01 -0.16
CA ALA A 108 -15.16 3.83 -0.68
C ALA A 108 -15.79 4.77 0.37
N PRO A 109 -16.04 4.36 1.62
CA PRO A 109 -16.53 5.27 2.65
C PRO A 109 -15.56 6.41 3.00
N HIS A 110 -14.27 6.24 2.66
CA HIS A 110 -13.19 7.16 2.99
C HIS A 110 -12.58 7.83 1.75
N LYS A 111 -13.36 7.97 0.66
CA LYS A 111 -12.87 8.44 -0.66
C LYS A 111 -12.13 9.79 -0.55
N GLU A 112 -12.65 10.73 0.25
CA GLU A 112 -11.99 12.02 0.44
C GLU A 112 -10.69 11.90 1.25
N ALA A 113 -10.63 11.03 2.25
CA ALA A 113 -9.39 10.75 2.98
C ALA A 113 -8.32 10.16 2.05
N VAL A 114 -8.70 9.27 1.12
CA VAL A 114 -7.79 8.75 0.08
C VAL A 114 -7.30 9.87 -0.85
N ARG A 115 -8.18 10.79 -1.27
CA ARG A 115 -7.79 11.95 -2.09
C ARG A 115 -6.75 12.82 -1.38
N ARG A 116 -6.98 13.12 -0.11
CA ARG A 116 -6.04 13.90 0.71
C ARG A 116 -4.74 13.14 0.99
N ALA A 117 -4.79 11.80 1.14
CA ALA A 117 -3.59 10.99 1.27
C ALA A 117 -2.75 11.02 -0.02
N ALA A 118 -3.37 10.93 -1.19
CA ALA A 118 -2.68 11.05 -2.47
C ALA A 118 -1.97 12.43 -2.60
N ALA A 119 -2.66 13.52 -2.24
CA ALA A 119 -2.07 14.86 -2.24
C ALA A 119 -0.93 14.99 -1.23
N PHE A 120 -1.08 14.48 0.00
CA PHE A 120 -0.05 14.47 1.04
C PHE A 120 1.21 13.73 0.58
N LEU A 121 1.04 12.56 -0.04
CA LEU A 121 2.13 11.70 -0.51
C LEU A 121 2.76 12.20 -1.82
N ALA A 122 2.10 13.08 -2.56
CA ALA A 122 2.67 13.74 -3.75
C ALA A 122 3.72 14.79 -3.40
N VAL A 123 3.73 15.30 -2.16
CA VAL A 123 4.78 16.23 -1.69
C VAL A 123 6.11 15.50 -1.65
N PRO A 124 7.19 16.04 -2.25
CA PRO A 124 8.47 15.32 -2.41
C PRO A 124 9.06 14.73 -1.13
N VAL A 125 8.92 15.42 0.00
CA VAL A 125 9.40 14.93 1.31
C VAL A 125 8.65 13.67 1.78
N ASN A 126 7.40 13.50 1.40
CA ASN A 126 6.53 12.38 1.77
C ASN A 126 6.52 11.26 0.72
N ALA A 127 6.93 11.54 -0.52
CA ALA A 127 6.88 10.59 -1.64
C ALA A 127 7.57 9.25 -1.36
N PRO A 128 8.72 9.17 -0.67
CA PRO A 128 9.34 7.90 -0.32
C PRO A 128 8.48 7.03 0.63
N ALA A 129 7.74 7.66 1.55
CA ALA A 129 6.82 6.94 2.45
C ALA A 129 5.62 6.39 1.66
N GLY A 130 5.07 7.18 0.74
CA GLY A 130 4.01 6.75 -0.18
C GLY A 130 4.43 5.56 -1.04
N ALA A 131 5.59 5.65 -1.67
CA ALA A 131 6.13 4.57 -2.48
C ALA A 131 6.28 3.26 -1.69
N ARG A 132 6.80 3.33 -0.45
CA ARG A 132 6.90 2.17 0.44
C ARG A 132 5.53 1.60 0.81
N SER A 133 4.54 2.44 1.08
CA SER A 133 3.18 1.99 1.43
C SER A 133 2.52 1.25 0.28
N VAL A 134 2.60 1.79 -0.95
CA VAL A 134 2.05 1.13 -2.15
C VAL A 134 2.81 -0.16 -2.47
N ALA A 135 4.14 -0.18 -2.29
CA ALA A 135 4.94 -1.39 -2.48
C ALA A 135 4.52 -2.51 -1.52
N ARG A 136 4.34 -2.21 -0.22
CA ARG A 136 3.82 -3.20 0.75
C ARG A 136 2.44 -3.71 0.39
N THR A 137 1.57 -2.83 -0.13
CA THR A 137 0.25 -3.25 -0.63
C THR A 137 0.39 -4.21 -1.81
N ALA A 138 1.26 -3.90 -2.78
CA ALA A 138 1.52 -4.78 -3.91
C ALA A 138 2.08 -6.14 -3.48
N ASP A 139 2.98 -6.17 -2.48
CA ASP A 139 3.51 -7.40 -1.90
C ASP A 139 2.39 -8.28 -1.29
N ARG A 140 1.49 -7.67 -0.51
CA ARG A 140 0.35 -8.41 0.08
C ARG A 140 -0.61 -8.96 -0.98
N ILE A 141 -0.87 -8.19 -2.03
CA ILE A 141 -1.73 -8.64 -3.15
C ILE A 141 -1.07 -9.82 -3.88
N TRP A 142 0.23 -9.73 -4.18
CA TRP A 142 0.93 -10.84 -4.83
C TRP A 142 1.01 -12.08 -3.96
N ALA A 143 1.27 -11.93 -2.66
CA ALA A 143 1.26 -13.04 -1.70
C ALA A 143 -0.12 -13.72 -1.66
N ALA A 144 -1.20 -12.95 -1.54
CA ALA A 144 -2.58 -13.47 -1.55
C ALA A 144 -2.97 -14.08 -2.90
N ALA A 145 -2.40 -13.61 -4.01
CA ALA A 145 -2.59 -14.20 -5.33
C ALA A 145 -1.81 -15.50 -5.54
N GLY A 146 -0.97 -15.93 -4.57
CA GLY A 146 -0.20 -17.16 -4.63
C GLY A 146 1.13 -17.03 -5.39
N ASP A 147 1.71 -15.82 -5.46
CA ASP A 147 3.01 -15.62 -6.10
C ASP A 147 4.16 -16.06 -5.19
N THR A 148 4.90 -17.06 -5.64
CA THR A 148 6.09 -17.61 -4.95
C THR A 148 7.40 -17.20 -5.62
N ALA A 149 7.37 -16.28 -6.60
CA ALA A 149 8.56 -15.88 -7.33
C ALA A 149 9.56 -15.13 -6.42
N THR A 150 10.83 -15.52 -6.52
CA THR A 150 11.96 -14.91 -5.77
C THR A 150 13.03 -14.31 -6.68
N ASP A 151 12.81 -14.35 -8.00
CA ASP A 151 13.77 -13.93 -9.04
C ASP A 151 13.56 -12.46 -9.49
N LEU A 152 14.28 -12.03 -10.54
CA LEU A 152 14.11 -10.70 -11.13
C LEU A 152 12.67 -10.40 -11.60
N ASN A 153 11.88 -11.42 -11.88
CA ASN A 153 10.48 -11.30 -12.20
C ASN A 153 9.66 -10.78 -11.00
N TRP A 154 10.12 -11.05 -9.79
CA TRP A 154 9.56 -10.52 -8.54
C TRP A 154 9.48 -8.98 -8.55
N TYR A 155 10.59 -8.30 -8.90
CA TYR A 155 10.63 -6.83 -8.95
C TYR A 155 9.75 -6.26 -10.06
N SER A 156 9.78 -6.88 -11.24
CA SER A 156 8.97 -6.42 -12.38
C SER A 156 7.48 -6.52 -12.12
N LYS A 157 7.02 -7.64 -11.57
CA LYS A 157 5.61 -7.86 -11.20
C LYS A 157 5.12 -6.81 -10.21
N ARG A 158 5.92 -6.50 -9.18
CA ARG A 158 5.58 -5.51 -8.16
C ARG A 158 5.54 -4.10 -8.72
N ALA A 159 6.53 -3.71 -9.50
CA ALA A 159 6.56 -2.40 -10.16
C ALA A 159 5.33 -2.18 -11.05
N LEU A 160 4.96 -3.19 -11.83
CA LEU A 160 3.77 -3.14 -12.68
C LEU A 160 2.48 -3.03 -11.86
N LEU A 161 2.35 -3.80 -10.77
CA LEU A 161 1.18 -3.72 -9.91
C LEU A 161 1.10 -2.38 -9.15
N ILE A 162 2.22 -1.80 -8.74
CA ILE A 162 2.27 -0.44 -8.17
C ILE A 162 1.68 0.56 -9.17
N GLY A 163 2.05 0.46 -10.45
CA GLY A 163 1.48 1.29 -11.52
C GLY A 163 -0.03 1.10 -11.68
N VAL A 164 -0.52 -0.15 -11.63
CA VAL A 164 -1.95 -0.47 -11.67
C VAL A 164 -2.67 0.13 -10.47
N LEU A 165 -2.18 -0.10 -9.25
CA LEU A 165 -2.77 0.42 -8.03
C LEU A 165 -2.86 1.95 -8.05
N GLY A 166 -1.76 2.64 -8.36
CA GLY A 166 -1.72 4.10 -8.39
C GLY A 166 -2.65 4.68 -9.43
N SER A 167 -2.56 4.21 -10.69
CA SER A 167 -3.40 4.72 -11.78
C SER A 167 -4.88 4.42 -11.57
N THR A 168 -5.23 3.22 -11.10
CA THR A 168 -6.63 2.85 -10.83
C THR A 168 -7.19 3.66 -9.66
N THR A 169 -6.42 3.88 -8.60
CA THR A 169 -6.85 4.72 -7.47
C THR A 169 -7.12 6.16 -7.93
N LEU A 170 -6.22 6.74 -8.72
CA LEU A 170 -6.41 8.10 -9.26
C LEU A 170 -7.62 8.20 -10.18
N TYR A 171 -7.86 7.17 -11.01
CA TYR A 171 -9.04 7.12 -11.86
C TYR A 171 -10.32 7.03 -11.02
N TRP A 172 -10.36 6.11 -10.05
CA TRP A 172 -11.48 5.91 -9.13
C TRP A 172 -11.84 7.16 -8.32
N LEU A 173 -10.85 7.94 -7.90
CA LEU A 173 -11.09 9.18 -7.16
C LEU A 173 -11.93 10.20 -7.96
N ASN A 174 -11.84 10.17 -9.28
CA ASN A 174 -12.55 11.08 -10.18
C ASN A 174 -13.75 10.42 -10.88
N ASP A 175 -13.98 9.12 -10.65
CA ASP A 175 -15.08 8.40 -11.26
C ASP A 175 -16.40 8.72 -10.55
N THR A 176 -17.36 9.21 -11.33
CA THR A 176 -18.74 9.54 -10.93
C THR A 176 -19.76 8.59 -11.55
N SER A 177 -19.33 7.57 -12.27
CA SER A 177 -20.23 6.58 -12.86
C SER A 177 -20.89 5.71 -11.79
N GLU A 178 -22.08 5.20 -12.11
CA GLU A 178 -22.83 4.32 -11.24
C GLU A 178 -21.96 3.10 -10.85
N GLU A 179 -21.92 2.78 -9.56
CA GLU A 179 -21.10 1.70 -8.99
C GLU A 179 -19.62 1.71 -9.43
N HIS A 180 -19.10 2.86 -9.87
CA HIS A 180 -17.75 2.99 -10.40
C HIS A 180 -17.45 2.09 -11.62
N ALA A 181 -18.43 1.88 -12.49
CA ALA A 181 -18.33 0.99 -13.65
C ALA A 181 -17.15 1.35 -14.58
N GLN A 182 -16.87 2.65 -14.76
CA GLN A 182 -15.73 3.09 -15.58
C GLN A 182 -14.39 2.72 -14.95
N THR A 183 -14.27 2.76 -13.61
CA THR A 183 -13.07 2.33 -12.87
C THR A 183 -12.80 0.86 -13.09
N TRP A 184 -13.83 0.01 -13.04
CA TRP A 184 -13.65 -1.42 -13.25
C TRP A 184 -13.19 -1.74 -14.66
N GLY A 185 -13.80 -1.10 -15.66
CA GLY A 185 -13.33 -1.21 -17.04
C GLY A 185 -11.90 -0.68 -17.25
N PHE A 186 -11.50 0.38 -16.52
CA PHE A 186 -10.13 0.88 -16.54
C PHE A 186 -9.16 -0.14 -15.91
N LEU A 187 -9.50 -0.72 -14.75
CA LEU A 187 -8.70 -1.73 -14.08
C LEU A 187 -8.44 -2.94 -14.98
N ASP A 188 -9.48 -3.46 -15.64
CA ASP A 188 -9.36 -4.60 -16.55
C ASP A 188 -8.38 -4.34 -17.68
N ARG A 189 -8.44 -3.14 -18.28
CA ARG A 189 -7.48 -2.73 -19.33
C ARG A 189 -6.05 -2.65 -18.78
N ARG A 190 -5.85 -2.05 -17.60
CA ARG A 190 -4.50 -1.94 -16.98
C ARG A 190 -3.91 -3.31 -16.67
N ILE A 191 -4.71 -4.22 -16.14
CA ILE A 191 -4.27 -5.61 -15.90
C ILE A 191 -3.91 -6.31 -17.21
N ALA A 192 -4.70 -6.14 -18.27
CA ALA A 192 -4.41 -6.70 -19.58
C ALA A 192 -3.10 -6.16 -20.19
N ASP A 193 -2.84 -4.85 -20.03
CA ASP A 193 -1.61 -4.22 -20.53
C ASP A 193 -0.36 -4.76 -19.79
N VAL A 194 -0.46 -4.90 -18.47
CA VAL A 194 0.62 -5.47 -17.64
C VAL A 194 1.00 -6.89 -18.07
N LEU A 195 0.00 -7.70 -18.40
CA LEU A 195 0.24 -9.07 -18.88
C LEU A 195 0.92 -9.09 -20.26
N LYS A 196 0.55 -8.17 -21.16
CA LYS A 196 1.22 -8.02 -22.45
C LYS A 196 2.68 -7.64 -22.27
N VAL A 197 2.97 -6.65 -21.43
CA VAL A 197 4.36 -6.23 -21.12
C VAL A 197 5.14 -7.39 -20.50
N GLY A 198 4.56 -8.12 -19.56
CA GLY A 198 5.20 -9.29 -18.95
C GLY A 198 5.56 -10.39 -19.96
N SER A 199 4.67 -10.64 -20.92
CA SER A 199 4.90 -11.63 -21.99
C SER A 199 5.98 -11.20 -22.99
N VAL A 200 6.08 -9.91 -23.30
CA VAL A 200 7.12 -9.35 -24.16
C VAL A 200 8.49 -9.41 -23.46
N LEU A 201 8.57 -8.99 -22.21
CA LEU A 201 9.80 -9.09 -21.42
C LEU A 201 10.29 -10.54 -21.27
N GLY A 202 9.37 -11.49 -21.08
CA GLY A 202 9.69 -12.92 -21.06
C GLY A 202 10.25 -13.43 -22.38
N ARG A 203 9.71 -13.00 -23.51
CA ARG A 203 10.19 -13.37 -24.85
C ARG A 203 11.56 -12.76 -25.19
N VAL A 204 11.80 -11.51 -24.84
CA VAL A 204 13.11 -10.86 -25.05
C VAL A 204 14.20 -11.56 -24.25
N ARG A 205 13.86 -12.15 -23.11
CA ARG A 205 14.78 -12.85 -22.22
C ARG A 205 15.12 -14.27 -22.70
N SER A 206 14.24 -14.90 -23.48
CA SER A 206 14.46 -16.23 -24.06
C SER A 206 15.27 -16.23 -25.34
N VAL A 207 15.67 -15.06 -25.87
CA VAL A 207 16.53 -14.97 -27.04
C VAL A 207 17.99 -15.18 -26.62
N PRO A 208 18.67 -16.26 -27.06
CA PRO A 208 20.08 -16.49 -26.78
C PRO A 208 20.91 -15.34 -27.39
N GLY A 209 21.59 -14.57 -26.58
CA GLY A 209 22.43 -13.45 -27.01
C GLY A 209 22.01 -12.05 -26.56
N SER A 210 20.91 -11.85 -25.88
CA SER A 210 20.47 -10.53 -25.35
C SER A 210 21.30 -10.09 -24.14
N ARG A 211 22.60 -9.90 -24.31
CA ARG A 211 23.50 -9.26 -23.31
C ARG A 211 23.19 -7.78 -23.04
N ILE A 212 22.21 -7.21 -23.71
CA ILE A 212 21.84 -5.79 -23.62
C ILE A 212 21.12 -5.47 -22.28
N ILE A 213 20.49 -6.43 -21.62
CA ILE A 213 19.79 -6.20 -20.34
C ILE A 213 20.76 -6.23 -19.13
N ALA A 214 21.97 -6.75 -19.29
CA ALA A 214 23.00 -6.71 -18.25
C ALA A 214 23.61 -5.31 -18.04
N ALA A 215 23.29 -4.34 -18.89
CA ALA A 215 23.81 -2.96 -18.85
C ALA A 215 22.94 -2.00 -18.05
N LEU A 216 21.76 -2.40 -17.57
CA LEU A 216 20.98 -1.58 -16.64
C LEU A 216 21.68 -1.58 -15.26
N PRO A 217 22.10 -0.41 -14.75
CA PRO A 217 22.75 -0.35 -13.46
C PRO A 217 21.79 -0.84 -12.38
N SER A 218 22.17 -1.91 -11.68
CA SER A 218 21.38 -2.38 -10.53
C SER A 218 21.28 -1.25 -9.50
N PRO A 219 20.12 -1.07 -8.83
CA PRO A 219 19.97 -0.06 -7.78
C PRO A 219 21.09 -0.12 -6.72
N ALA A 220 21.60 -1.33 -6.46
CA ALA A 220 22.71 -1.54 -5.53
C ALA A 220 24.05 -0.92 -6.02
N ARG A 221 24.29 -0.83 -7.34
CA ARG A 221 25.48 -0.15 -7.89
C ARG A 221 25.34 1.37 -7.79
N PHE A 222 24.12 1.89 -7.97
CA PHE A 222 23.84 3.34 -7.81
C PHE A 222 24.08 3.80 -6.37
N VAL A 223 23.60 3.04 -5.38
CA VAL A 223 23.79 3.34 -3.95
C VAL A 223 25.27 3.25 -3.54
N ARG A 224 26.05 2.31 -4.11
CA ARG A 224 27.50 2.21 -3.85
C ARG A 224 28.26 3.42 -4.39
N GLN A 225 27.88 3.95 -5.55
CA GLN A 225 28.55 5.11 -6.16
C GLN A 225 28.36 6.41 -5.36
N PHE A 226 27.21 6.57 -4.71
CA PHE A 226 26.96 7.70 -3.80
C PHE A 226 27.71 7.58 -2.45
N ARG A 227 27.92 6.35 -1.94
CA ARG A 227 28.69 6.13 -0.71
C ARG A 227 30.18 6.36 -0.86
N SER A 228 30.75 6.08 -2.04
CA SER A 228 32.19 6.29 -2.28
C SER A 228 32.55 7.77 -2.43
N ARG A 229 31.65 8.63 -2.92
CA ARG A 229 31.91 10.07 -3.04
C ARG A 229 31.87 10.84 -1.71
N ARG A 230 31.24 10.29 -0.66
CA ARG A 230 31.23 10.91 0.70
C ARG A 230 32.44 10.57 1.57
N ARG A 231 33.35 9.72 1.10
CA ARG A 231 34.61 9.39 1.83
C ARG A 231 35.85 10.07 1.24
N ALA A 232 35.69 10.93 0.23
CA ALA A 232 36.79 11.62 -0.45
C ALA A 232 36.74 13.16 -0.27
N THR A 233 35.99 13.64 0.70
CA THR A 233 36.03 15.00 1.29
C THR A 233 36.13 14.86 2.81
#